data_29764e03e1189ae0950ede1304b9e78a
#
_entry.id   29764e03e1189ae0950ede1304b9e78a
#
_cell.length_a   1.000
_cell.length_b   1.000
_cell.length_c   1.000
_cell.angle_alpha   90.00
_cell.angle_beta   90.00
_cell.angle_gamma   90.00
#
_symmetry.space_group_name_H-M   'P 1'
#
loop_
_entity.id
_entity.type
_entity.pdbx_description
1 polymer ?
#
loop_
_entity_poly.entity_id
_entity_poly.type
_entity_poly.pdbx_seq_one_letter_code
_entity_poly.pdbx_strand_id
1 'polypeptide(L)'
;DSGIEWIGQVPEHWEATKLKHVAAFSGGGTPSKENPDYWNGCIPWVSPKDMKHEVITDSIDHITTKGLENSATKLIDSGAVLLVARSGILRHTIPVGINNVPVSLNQDMKALSLDETRVRPRFILRWVQGLNRSLLGIWAKEGATVESLEHEYVANTRLPLPDLKEQDAILATLDLETARIDALISKSEQSITLLKERRAAFITAAVTGQIDLRGKQ
;
A
#
# COMPACT_ATOMS: atom_id res chain seq x y z
N ASP A 1 -9.63 -26.64 -3.05
CA ASP A 1 -8.93 -26.15 -1.86
C ASP A 1 -7.63 -25.48 -2.29
N SER A 2 -7.36 -24.26 -1.82
CA SER A 2 -6.12 -23.54 -2.16
C SER A 2 -4.86 -24.16 -1.55
N GLY A 3 -5.01 -25.09 -0.60
CA GLY A 3 -3.93 -25.56 0.25
C GLY A 3 -3.33 -24.46 1.15
N ILE A 4 -4.05 -23.35 1.28
CA ILE A 4 -3.69 -22.18 2.10
C ILE A 4 -4.83 -21.97 3.09
N GLU A 5 -4.62 -22.40 4.34
CA GLU A 5 -5.65 -22.48 5.38
C GLU A 5 -6.45 -21.18 5.56
N TRP A 6 -5.78 -20.04 5.49
CA TRP A 6 -6.38 -18.71 5.72
C TRP A 6 -7.01 -18.06 4.46
N ILE A 7 -6.91 -18.70 3.27
CA ILE A 7 -7.58 -18.26 2.03
C ILE A 7 -8.81 -19.13 1.75
N GLY A 8 -8.79 -20.41 2.15
CA GLY A 8 -9.88 -21.34 1.91
C GLY A 8 -9.90 -21.86 0.46
N GLN A 9 -11.09 -21.83 -0.17
CA GLN A 9 -11.26 -22.35 -1.53
C GLN A 9 -10.94 -21.29 -2.58
N VAL A 10 -10.22 -21.70 -3.61
CA VAL A 10 -9.96 -20.92 -4.84
C VAL A 10 -10.35 -21.78 -6.06
N PRO A 11 -10.55 -21.19 -7.24
CA PRO A 11 -10.77 -21.95 -8.46
C PRO A 11 -9.70 -23.03 -8.68
N GLU A 12 -10.09 -24.22 -9.14
CA GLU A 12 -9.18 -25.37 -9.28
C GLU A 12 -8.02 -25.12 -10.26
N HIS A 13 -8.23 -24.26 -11.24
CA HIS A 13 -7.24 -23.93 -12.26
C HIS A 13 -6.20 -22.91 -11.80
N TRP A 14 -6.36 -22.31 -10.61
CA TRP A 14 -5.37 -21.38 -10.08
C TRP A 14 -4.15 -22.12 -9.54
N GLU A 15 -2.96 -21.66 -9.93
CA GLU A 15 -1.70 -22.19 -9.43
C GLU A 15 -1.47 -21.71 -7.98
N ALA A 16 -1.11 -22.62 -7.07
CA ALA A 16 -0.62 -22.24 -5.74
C ALA A 16 0.92 -22.17 -5.76
N THR A 17 1.48 -20.98 -5.95
CA THR A 17 2.93 -20.76 -6.02
C THR A 17 3.44 -19.99 -4.78
N LYS A 18 4.75 -20.01 -4.52
CA LYS A 18 5.36 -19.18 -3.48
C LYS A 18 5.78 -17.85 -4.06
N LEU A 19 5.66 -16.78 -3.26
CA LEU A 19 5.99 -15.42 -3.69
C LEU A 19 7.43 -15.33 -4.23
N LYS A 20 8.39 -16.03 -3.65
CA LYS A 20 9.78 -16.12 -4.13
C LYS A 20 9.97 -16.71 -5.51
N HIS A 21 8.98 -17.43 -6.05
CA HIS A 21 9.06 -18.02 -7.39
C HIS A 21 8.57 -17.07 -8.49
N VAL A 22 7.99 -15.94 -8.09
CA VAL A 22 7.46 -14.92 -9.02
C VAL A 22 7.99 -13.51 -8.69
N ALA A 23 8.84 -13.37 -7.66
CA ALA A 23 9.40 -12.10 -7.25
C ALA A 23 10.87 -12.22 -6.84
N ALA A 24 11.69 -11.29 -7.27
CA ALA A 24 13.02 -11.03 -6.71
C ALA A 24 12.89 -9.97 -5.61
N PHE A 25 13.52 -10.22 -4.47
CA PHE A 25 13.46 -9.34 -3.31
C PHE A 25 14.70 -8.47 -3.20
N SER A 26 14.52 -7.18 -3.00
CA SER A 26 15.59 -6.23 -2.73
C SER A 26 15.31 -5.47 -1.44
N GLY A 27 16.32 -5.35 -0.60
CA GLY A 27 16.30 -4.47 0.57
C GLY A 27 16.86 -3.10 0.23
N GLY A 28 16.65 -2.15 1.12
CA GLY A 28 17.24 -0.83 1.03
C GLY A 28 18.45 -0.65 1.96
N GLY A 29 19.01 0.56 1.94
CA GLY A 29 20.10 1.01 2.78
C GLY A 29 20.06 2.52 2.95
N THR A 30 20.88 3.02 3.86
CA THR A 30 20.99 4.46 4.12
C THR A 30 22.42 4.90 3.80
N PRO A 31 22.62 5.82 2.84
CA PRO A 31 23.91 6.48 2.67
C PRO A 31 24.33 7.20 3.95
N SER A 32 25.64 7.38 4.18
CA SER A 32 26.10 8.11 5.35
C SER A 32 25.46 9.49 5.42
N LYS A 33 24.81 9.80 6.54
CA LYS A 33 24.18 11.10 6.78
C LYS A 33 25.20 12.21 7.05
N GLU A 34 26.42 11.84 7.40
CA GLU A 34 27.52 12.77 7.67
C GLU A 34 28.13 13.32 6.37
N ASN A 35 27.85 12.67 5.23
CA ASN A 35 28.36 13.13 3.93
C ASN A 35 27.24 13.82 3.14
N PRO A 36 27.25 15.17 3.06
CA PRO A 36 26.24 15.94 2.35
C PRO A 36 26.21 15.67 0.83
N ASP A 37 27.32 15.21 0.24
CA ASP A 37 27.42 14.88 -1.19
C ASP A 37 26.55 13.68 -1.58
N TYR A 38 26.04 12.94 -0.63
CA TYR A 38 25.18 11.76 -0.88
C TYR A 38 23.72 12.10 -0.96
N TRP A 39 23.32 13.30 -0.52
CA TRP A 39 21.94 13.72 -0.35
C TRP A 39 21.54 14.85 -1.30
N ASN A 40 20.24 15.12 -1.42
CA ASN A 40 19.64 16.16 -2.25
C ASN A 40 19.96 16.02 -3.75
N GLY A 41 20.08 14.78 -4.23
CA GLY A 41 20.23 14.46 -5.64
C GLY A 41 18.91 14.32 -6.37
N CYS A 42 18.92 13.53 -7.45
CA CYS A 42 17.73 13.31 -8.29
C CYS A 42 17.10 11.91 -8.13
N ILE A 43 17.66 11.04 -7.29
CA ILE A 43 17.14 9.68 -7.08
C ILE A 43 16.27 9.68 -5.83
N PRO A 44 14.94 9.44 -5.96
CA PRO A 44 14.06 9.32 -4.81
C PRO A 44 14.53 8.21 -3.86
N TRP A 45 14.61 8.51 -2.57
CA TRP A 45 15.00 7.56 -1.52
C TRP A 45 13.80 7.28 -0.61
N VAL A 46 13.06 6.24 -0.99
CA VAL A 46 11.78 5.90 -0.39
C VAL A 46 11.94 5.27 0.98
N SER A 47 11.16 5.77 1.92
CA SER A 47 11.10 5.35 3.31
C SER A 47 9.63 5.10 3.72
N PRO A 48 9.34 4.55 4.90
CA PRO A 48 7.96 4.37 5.37
C PRO A 48 7.12 5.67 5.39
N LYS A 49 7.75 6.84 5.46
CA LYS A 49 7.05 8.15 5.44
C LYS A 49 6.39 8.45 4.09
N ASP A 50 6.93 7.88 3.03
CA ASP A 50 6.52 8.14 1.64
C ASP A 50 5.36 7.22 1.22
N MET A 51 5.10 6.14 1.99
CA MET A 51 4.10 5.12 1.69
C MET A 51 2.67 5.56 2.05
N LYS A 52 2.28 6.77 1.63
CA LYS A 52 0.94 7.35 1.86
C LYS A 52 -0.02 7.11 0.69
N HIS A 53 0.52 6.80 -0.47
CA HIS A 53 -0.22 6.57 -1.72
C HIS A 53 0.14 5.22 -2.31
N GLU A 54 -0.75 4.66 -3.11
CA GLU A 54 -0.51 3.38 -3.79
C GLU A 54 0.55 3.50 -4.89
N VAL A 55 0.65 4.66 -5.53
CA VAL A 55 1.62 4.93 -6.58
C VAL A 55 2.67 5.89 -6.06
N ILE A 56 3.91 5.45 -6.04
CA ILE A 56 5.06 6.22 -5.59
C ILE A 56 5.72 6.86 -6.81
N THR A 57 5.59 8.16 -6.90
CA THR A 57 6.15 8.99 -8.00
C THR A 57 7.37 9.79 -7.56
N ASP A 58 7.53 9.94 -6.24
CA ASP A 58 8.59 10.74 -5.63
C ASP A 58 8.73 10.37 -4.15
N SER A 59 9.71 10.92 -3.46
CA SER A 59 9.96 10.78 -2.02
C SER A 59 10.35 12.10 -1.37
N ILE A 60 10.26 12.16 -0.05
CA ILE A 60 10.65 13.36 0.72
C ILE A 60 12.17 13.58 0.62
N ASP A 61 12.93 12.50 0.74
CA ASP A 61 14.39 12.55 0.70
C ASP A 61 14.91 11.99 -0.63
N HIS A 62 15.98 12.59 -1.16
CA HIS A 62 16.64 12.17 -2.38
C HIS A 62 18.11 11.90 -2.15
N ILE A 63 18.68 10.98 -2.92
CA ILE A 63 20.12 10.72 -2.91
C ILE A 63 20.74 11.03 -4.27
N THR A 64 22.04 11.26 -4.25
CA THR A 64 22.85 11.42 -5.47
C THR A 64 23.27 10.05 -6.00
N THR A 65 23.75 10.00 -7.25
CA THR A 65 24.42 8.80 -7.81
C THR A 65 25.59 8.36 -6.92
N LYS A 66 26.36 9.33 -6.38
CA LYS A 66 27.46 9.05 -5.46
C LYS A 66 26.97 8.42 -4.15
N GLY A 67 25.80 8.87 -3.63
CA GLY A 67 25.16 8.27 -2.46
C GLY A 67 24.68 6.85 -2.74
N LEU A 68 24.13 6.59 -3.93
CA LEU A 68 23.72 5.26 -4.35
C LEU A 68 24.95 4.30 -4.42
N GLU A 69 26.01 4.70 -5.11
CA GLU A 69 27.21 3.89 -5.31
C GLU A 69 27.98 3.59 -4.02
N ASN A 70 27.92 4.48 -3.03
CA ASN A 70 28.63 4.36 -1.75
C ASN A 70 27.73 3.90 -0.59
N SER A 71 26.66 3.21 -0.88
CA SER A 71 25.74 2.67 0.15
C SER A 71 25.24 1.27 -0.21
N ALA A 72 24.55 0.64 0.74
CA ALA A 72 23.96 -0.68 0.53
C ALA A 72 22.65 -0.65 -0.25
N THR A 73 22.06 0.54 -0.50
CA THR A 73 20.85 0.65 -1.30
C THR A 73 21.15 0.42 -2.78
N LYS A 74 20.13 -0.01 -3.51
CA LYS A 74 20.20 -0.25 -4.96
C LYS A 74 19.14 0.56 -5.65
N LEU A 75 19.36 0.87 -6.93
CA LEU A 75 18.31 1.41 -7.77
C LEU A 75 17.31 0.30 -8.09
N ILE A 76 16.05 0.57 -7.86
CA ILE A 76 14.91 -0.30 -8.15
C ILE A 76 14.19 0.31 -9.34
N ASP A 77 14.06 -0.45 -10.42
CA ASP A 77 13.34 -0.02 -11.62
C ASP A 77 11.86 0.23 -11.31
N SER A 78 11.20 1.00 -12.17
CA SER A 78 9.76 1.24 -12.05
C SER A 78 8.95 -0.06 -12.19
N GLY A 79 7.80 -0.12 -11.52
CA GLY A 79 6.89 -1.28 -11.56
C GLY A 79 7.10 -2.27 -10.42
N ALA A 80 8.06 -2.06 -9.52
CA ALA A 80 8.23 -2.92 -8.35
C ALA A 80 7.15 -2.66 -7.28
N VAL A 81 6.75 -3.70 -6.59
CA VAL A 81 5.90 -3.57 -5.39
C VAL A 81 6.78 -3.28 -4.18
N LEU A 82 6.50 -2.16 -3.52
CA LEU A 82 7.24 -1.71 -2.34
C LEU A 82 6.44 -2.02 -1.07
N LEU A 83 7.12 -2.57 -0.07
CA LEU A 83 6.56 -2.90 1.24
C LEU A 83 7.35 -2.21 2.36
N VAL A 84 6.64 -1.72 3.37
CA VAL A 84 7.28 -1.37 4.64
C VAL A 84 7.63 -2.68 5.36
N ALA A 85 8.92 -2.90 5.60
CA ALA A 85 9.43 -4.12 6.23
C ALA A 85 9.74 -3.96 7.72
N ARG A 86 9.94 -2.72 8.20
CA ARG A 86 10.18 -2.40 9.62
C ARG A 86 9.64 -1.02 9.95
N SER A 87 8.67 -0.94 10.84
CA SER A 87 8.09 0.32 11.34
C SER A 87 7.03 0.02 12.37
N GLY A 88 6.77 0.93 13.31
CA GLY A 88 5.65 0.84 14.24
C GLY A 88 4.27 0.78 13.59
N ILE A 89 4.13 1.20 12.32
CA ILE A 89 2.88 1.09 11.56
C ILE A 89 2.44 -0.37 11.34
N LEU A 90 3.39 -1.31 11.36
CA LEU A 90 3.14 -2.74 11.22
C LEU A 90 2.35 -3.35 12.40
N ARG A 91 2.06 -2.58 13.46
CA ARG A 91 1.04 -2.96 14.47
C ARG A 91 -0.37 -2.99 13.90
N HIS A 92 -0.60 -2.27 12.83
CA HIS A 92 -1.95 -2.02 12.30
C HIS A 92 -2.11 -2.47 10.86
N THR A 93 -1.07 -2.30 10.03
CA THR A 93 -1.17 -2.52 8.58
C THR A 93 0.21 -2.71 7.97
N ILE A 94 0.24 -3.36 6.81
CA ILE A 94 1.41 -3.43 5.92
C ILE A 94 1.21 -2.36 4.83
N PRO A 95 1.88 -1.19 4.91
CA PRO A 95 1.85 -0.25 3.81
C PRO A 95 2.48 -0.87 2.56
N VAL A 96 1.78 -0.79 1.45
CA VAL A 96 2.19 -1.35 0.15
C VAL A 96 1.88 -0.36 -0.96
N GLY A 97 2.78 -0.25 -1.93
CA GLY A 97 2.64 0.62 -3.11
C GLY A 97 3.45 0.12 -4.29
N ILE A 98 3.35 0.78 -5.42
CA ILE A 98 4.12 0.51 -6.64
C ILE A 98 4.84 1.79 -7.03
N ASN A 99 6.15 1.70 -7.28
CA ASN A 99 6.89 2.83 -7.85
C ASN A 99 6.65 2.92 -9.36
N ASN A 100 6.35 4.12 -9.87
CA ASN A 100 6.28 4.35 -11.31
C ASN A 100 7.48 5.14 -11.87
N VAL A 101 8.46 5.42 -11.03
CA VAL A 101 9.77 5.95 -11.37
C VAL A 101 10.85 5.09 -10.72
N PRO A 102 12.08 5.03 -11.24
CA PRO A 102 13.18 4.37 -10.54
C PRO A 102 13.43 5.03 -9.18
N VAL A 103 13.57 4.20 -8.14
CA VAL A 103 13.75 4.65 -6.76
C VAL A 103 14.88 3.90 -6.06
N SER A 104 15.40 4.44 -4.99
CA SER A 104 16.17 3.71 -3.98
C SER A 104 15.37 3.58 -2.69
N LEU A 105 15.76 2.66 -1.82
CA LEU A 105 15.00 2.36 -0.61
C LEU A 105 15.86 2.55 0.64
N ASN A 106 15.23 2.96 1.74
CA ASN A 106 15.87 2.86 3.04
C ASN A 106 15.86 1.40 3.56
N GLN A 107 16.57 1.14 4.65
CA GLN A 107 16.68 -0.20 5.24
C GLN A 107 15.36 -0.77 5.81
N ASP A 108 14.35 0.06 5.98
CA ASP A 108 13.04 -0.32 6.54
C ASP A 108 12.03 -0.73 5.46
N MET A 109 12.46 -0.66 4.19
CA MET A 109 11.67 -0.99 3.02
C MET A 109 12.16 -2.26 2.33
N LYS A 110 11.26 -2.93 1.62
CA LYS A 110 11.57 -4.00 0.65
C LYS A 110 10.89 -3.74 -0.67
N ALA A 111 11.57 -4.07 -1.76
CA ALA A 111 11.00 -4.12 -3.10
C ALA A 111 10.83 -5.57 -3.54
N LEU A 112 9.76 -5.83 -4.25
CA LEU A 112 9.45 -7.05 -4.99
C LEU A 112 9.45 -6.70 -6.48
N SER A 113 10.52 -7.04 -7.18
CA SER A 113 10.60 -6.99 -8.64
C SER A 113 9.99 -8.28 -9.18
N LEU A 114 8.86 -8.15 -9.86
CA LEU A 114 8.02 -9.28 -10.23
C LEU A 114 8.35 -9.82 -11.62
N ASP A 115 8.15 -11.13 -11.81
CA ASP A 115 8.12 -11.75 -13.12
C ASP A 115 6.79 -11.42 -13.82
N GLU A 116 6.79 -10.32 -14.59
CA GLU A 116 5.59 -9.83 -15.27
C GLU A 116 5.06 -10.76 -16.38
N THR A 117 5.80 -11.79 -16.72
CA THR A 117 5.29 -12.86 -17.61
C THR A 117 4.32 -13.79 -16.89
N ARG A 118 4.26 -13.75 -15.56
CA ARG A 118 3.42 -14.59 -14.70
C ARG A 118 2.48 -13.80 -13.79
N VAL A 119 2.90 -12.61 -13.31
CA VAL A 119 2.13 -11.87 -12.32
C VAL A 119 2.17 -10.37 -12.54
N ARG A 120 1.00 -9.74 -12.48
CA ARG A 120 0.88 -8.27 -12.54
C ARG A 120 1.27 -7.64 -11.21
N PRO A 121 2.10 -6.58 -11.19
CA PRO A 121 2.42 -5.85 -9.95
C PRO A 121 1.17 -5.37 -9.19
N ARG A 122 0.17 -4.87 -9.91
CA ARG A 122 -1.11 -4.46 -9.32
C ARG A 122 -1.90 -5.61 -8.68
N PHE A 123 -1.76 -6.84 -9.21
CA PHE A 123 -2.40 -8.01 -8.60
C PHE A 123 -1.80 -8.29 -7.21
N ILE A 124 -0.47 -8.24 -7.09
CA ILE A 124 0.21 -8.39 -5.79
C ILE A 124 -0.15 -7.23 -4.84
N LEU A 125 -0.20 -5.98 -5.34
CA LEU A 125 -0.66 -4.83 -4.55
C LEU A 125 -2.04 -5.10 -3.94
N ARG A 126 -3.03 -5.45 -4.78
CA ARG A 126 -4.42 -5.73 -4.33
C ARG A 126 -4.50 -6.94 -3.41
N TRP A 127 -3.71 -7.99 -3.69
CA TRP A 127 -3.62 -9.16 -2.86
C TRP A 127 -3.11 -8.82 -1.44
N VAL A 128 -2.03 -8.04 -1.33
CA VAL A 128 -1.52 -7.58 -0.03
C VAL A 128 -2.52 -6.67 0.68
N GLN A 129 -3.20 -5.78 -0.03
CA GLN A 129 -4.21 -4.89 0.56
C GLN A 129 -5.42 -5.66 1.09
N GLY A 130 -5.97 -6.55 0.27
CA GLY A 130 -7.17 -7.32 0.62
C GLY A 130 -6.95 -8.30 1.78
N LEU A 131 -5.74 -8.85 1.89
CA LEU A 131 -5.37 -9.83 2.91
C LEU A 131 -4.45 -9.26 3.99
N ASN A 132 -4.36 -7.94 4.09
CA ASN A 132 -3.39 -7.22 4.89
C ASN A 132 -3.31 -7.73 6.34
N ARG A 133 -4.46 -7.91 7.00
CA ARG A 133 -4.53 -8.36 8.39
C ARG A 133 -4.00 -9.80 8.56
N SER A 134 -4.35 -10.70 7.65
CA SER A 134 -3.90 -12.09 7.70
C SER A 134 -2.41 -12.19 7.42
N LEU A 135 -1.94 -11.46 6.38
CA LEU A 135 -0.52 -11.41 6.02
C LEU A 135 0.32 -10.79 7.13
N LEU A 136 -0.17 -9.77 7.80
CA LEU A 136 0.52 -9.15 8.94
C LEU A 136 0.75 -10.18 10.06
N GLY A 137 -0.27 -10.98 10.39
CA GLY A 137 -0.14 -12.04 11.39
C GLY A 137 0.86 -13.14 11.00
N ILE A 138 0.98 -13.45 9.70
CA ILE A 138 1.89 -14.49 9.19
C ILE A 138 3.32 -13.96 9.02
N TRP A 139 3.46 -12.69 8.59
CA TRP A 139 4.76 -12.10 8.25
C TRP A 139 5.47 -11.45 9.42
N ALA A 140 4.75 -11.16 10.51
CA ALA A 140 5.32 -10.49 11.67
C ALA A 140 6.45 -11.31 12.30
N LYS A 141 7.55 -10.65 12.62
CA LYS A 141 8.67 -11.23 13.36
C LYS A 141 8.38 -11.19 14.85
N GLU A 142 8.33 -12.36 15.47
CA GLU A 142 8.13 -12.48 16.91
C GLU A 142 9.32 -11.89 17.71
N GLY A 143 9.01 -11.21 18.81
CA GLY A 143 10.02 -10.72 19.77
C GLY A 143 10.88 -9.55 19.25
N ALA A 144 10.52 -8.91 18.15
CA ALA A 144 11.25 -7.74 17.65
C ALA A 144 11.00 -6.50 18.53
N THR A 145 12.04 -5.73 18.82
CA THR A 145 11.94 -4.45 19.54
C THR A 145 11.14 -3.40 18.74
N VAL A 146 11.25 -3.45 17.41
CA VAL A 146 10.44 -2.66 16.47
C VAL A 146 9.76 -3.65 15.55
N GLU A 147 8.45 -3.50 15.35
CA GLU A 147 7.68 -4.38 14.47
C GLU A 147 8.35 -4.48 13.10
N SER A 148 8.57 -5.72 12.66
CA SER A 148 9.22 -6.03 11.39
C SER A 148 8.62 -7.26 10.75
N LEU A 149 8.73 -7.35 9.42
CA LEU A 149 8.34 -8.51 8.64
C LEU A 149 9.54 -9.47 8.51
N GLU A 150 9.29 -10.76 8.77
CA GLU A 150 10.31 -11.79 8.57
C GLU A 150 10.42 -12.14 7.08
N HIS A 151 11.60 -11.97 6.51
CA HIS A 151 11.83 -12.17 5.08
C HIS A 151 11.43 -13.58 4.61
N GLU A 152 11.80 -14.59 5.36
CA GLU A 152 11.51 -15.99 5.02
C GLU A 152 10.00 -16.27 4.98
N TYR A 153 9.22 -15.64 5.87
CA TYR A 153 7.78 -15.80 5.88
C TYR A 153 7.15 -15.11 4.65
N VAL A 154 7.58 -13.89 4.33
CA VAL A 154 7.13 -13.19 3.12
C VAL A 154 7.46 -14.00 1.86
N ALA A 155 8.73 -14.42 1.72
CA ALA A 155 9.22 -15.12 0.54
C ALA A 155 8.56 -16.49 0.32
N ASN A 156 8.26 -17.21 1.40
CA ASN A 156 7.66 -18.55 1.35
C ASN A 156 6.12 -18.53 1.38
N THR A 157 5.49 -17.37 1.50
CA THR A 157 4.02 -17.27 1.48
C THR A 157 3.47 -17.80 0.17
N ARG A 158 2.48 -18.67 0.27
CA ARG A 158 1.76 -19.19 -0.89
C ARG A 158 0.78 -18.16 -1.41
N LEU A 159 0.79 -17.98 -2.72
CA LEU A 159 -0.04 -17.07 -3.48
C LEU A 159 -0.91 -17.91 -4.42
N PRO A 160 -2.25 -17.80 -4.35
CA PRO A 160 -3.10 -18.33 -5.41
C PRO A 160 -2.99 -17.41 -6.62
N LEU A 161 -2.50 -17.96 -7.72
CA LEU A 161 -2.13 -17.21 -8.91
C LEU A 161 -2.98 -17.64 -10.10
N PRO A 162 -3.95 -16.81 -10.56
CA PRO A 162 -4.64 -16.97 -11.82
C PRO A 162 -3.70 -16.67 -13.00
N ASP A 163 -4.11 -17.02 -14.20
CA ASP A 163 -3.41 -16.59 -15.40
C ASP A 163 -3.49 -15.06 -15.60
N LEU A 164 -2.64 -14.49 -16.46
CA LEU A 164 -2.55 -13.04 -16.65
C LEU A 164 -3.87 -12.40 -17.13
N LYS A 165 -4.67 -13.12 -17.94
CA LYS A 165 -5.95 -12.60 -18.45
C LYS A 165 -6.97 -12.50 -17.32
N GLU A 166 -6.97 -13.47 -16.44
CA GLU A 166 -7.86 -13.49 -15.29
C GLU A 166 -7.40 -12.46 -14.23
N GLN A 167 -6.08 -12.30 -14.01
CA GLN A 167 -5.56 -11.20 -13.19
C GLN A 167 -6.02 -9.83 -13.71
N ASP A 168 -5.91 -9.58 -15.02
CA ASP A 168 -6.34 -8.34 -15.65
C ASP A 168 -7.87 -8.13 -15.50
N ALA A 169 -8.68 -9.19 -15.63
CA ALA A 169 -10.13 -9.14 -15.43
C ALA A 169 -10.51 -8.85 -13.96
N ILE A 170 -9.82 -9.48 -13.01
CA ILE A 170 -10.00 -9.23 -11.58
C ILE A 170 -9.68 -7.77 -11.26
N LEU A 171 -8.55 -7.26 -11.76
CA LEU A 171 -8.14 -5.87 -11.54
C LEU A 171 -9.14 -4.88 -12.12
N ALA A 172 -9.63 -5.11 -13.34
CA ALA A 172 -10.64 -4.25 -13.97
C ALA A 172 -11.95 -4.22 -13.15
N THR A 173 -12.38 -5.37 -12.64
CA THR A 173 -13.57 -5.48 -11.79
C THR A 173 -13.37 -4.74 -10.46
N LEU A 174 -12.22 -4.92 -9.82
CA LEU A 174 -11.89 -4.22 -8.57
C LEU A 174 -11.85 -2.70 -8.78
N ASP A 175 -11.24 -2.22 -9.86
CA ASP A 175 -11.20 -0.79 -10.17
C ASP A 175 -12.60 -0.19 -10.36
N LEU A 176 -13.47 -0.90 -11.07
CA LEU A 176 -14.85 -0.46 -11.29
C LEU A 176 -15.63 -0.38 -9.97
N GLU A 177 -15.57 -1.44 -9.16
CA GLU A 177 -16.36 -1.51 -7.93
C GLU A 177 -15.80 -0.59 -6.84
N THR A 178 -14.48 -0.45 -6.71
CA THR A 178 -13.89 0.52 -5.77
C THR A 178 -14.23 1.95 -6.17
N ALA A 179 -14.15 2.31 -7.46
CA ALA A 179 -14.56 3.64 -7.93
C ALA A 179 -16.03 3.94 -7.64
N ARG A 180 -16.93 2.94 -7.75
CA ARG A 180 -18.35 3.09 -7.37
C ARG A 180 -18.51 3.34 -5.87
N ILE A 181 -17.78 2.59 -5.05
CA ILE A 181 -17.82 2.75 -3.59
C ILE A 181 -17.31 4.14 -3.21
N ASP A 182 -16.19 4.59 -3.77
CA ASP A 182 -15.60 5.90 -3.51
C ASP A 182 -16.56 7.04 -3.90
N ALA A 183 -17.25 6.90 -5.03
CA ALA A 183 -18.27 7.87 -5.46
C ALA A 183 -19.46 7.92 -4.49
N LEU A 184 -19.87 6.77 -3.91
CA LEU A 184 -20.93 6.72 -2.89
C LEU A 184 -20.47 7.34 -1.56
N ILE A 185 -19.25 7.07 -1.15
CA ILE A 185 -18.64 7.68 0.05
C ILE A 185 -18.65 9.21 -0.11
N SER A 186 -18.13 9.73 -1.22
CA SER A 186 -18.06 11.16 -1.50
C SER A 186 -19.45 11.83 -1.46
N LYS A 187 -20.45 11.21 -2.09
CA LYS A 187 -21.85 11.71 -2.05
C LYS A 187 -22.42 11.71 -0.62
N SER A 188 -22.11 10.69 0.16
CA SER A 188 -22.56 10.61 1.56
C SER A 188 -21.93 11.71 2.41
N GLU A 189 -20.64 11.96 2.25
CA GLU A 189 -19.92 13.05 2.94
C GLU A 189 -20.48 14.42 2.60
N GLN A 190 -20.77 14.67 1.31
CA GLN A 190 -21.45 15.91 0.87
C GLN A 190 -22.83 16.04 1.52
N SER A 191 -23.61 14.95 1.56
CA SER A 191 -24.94 14.95 2.20
C SER A 191 -24.86 15.26 3.68
N ILE A 192 -23.89 14.68 4.39
CA ILE A 192 -23.66 14.94 5.82
C ILE A 192 -23.30 16.43 6.02
N THR A 193 -22.48 17.01 5.17
CA THR A 193 -22.08 18.42 5.24
C THR A 193 -23.31 19.33 5.08
N LEU A 194 -24.12 19.11 4.04
CA LEU A 194 -25.35 19.87 3.79
C LEU A 194 -26.36 19.74 4.94
N LEU A 195 -26.51 18.55 5.52
CA LEU A 195 -27.38 18.33 6.69
C LEU A 195 -26.89 19.08 7.93
N LYS A 196 -25.57 19.14 8.15
CA LYS A 196 -24.98 19.94 9.25
C LYS A 196 -25.25 21.45 9.05
N GLU A 197 -25.06 21.96 7.84
CA GLU A 197 -25.35 23.35 7.49
C GLU A 197 -26.83 23.66 7.67
N ARG A 198 -27.72 22.81 7.16
CA ARG A 198 -29.19 22.95 7.33
C ARG A 198 -29.59 22.96 8.81
N ARG A 199 -29.00 22.07 9.61
CA ARG A 199 -29.23 22.05 11.06
C ARG A 199 -28.81 23.36 11.73
N ALA A 200 -27.64 23.87 11.39
CA ALA A 200 -27.14 25.14 11.93
C ALA A 200 -28.04 26.32 11.54
N ALA A 201 -28.41 26.40 10.25
CA ALA A 201 -29.31 27.45 9.74
C ALA A 201 -30.69 27.38 10.41
N PHE A 202 -31.25 26.17 10.60
CA PHE A 202 -32.52 25.98 11.28
C PHE A 202 -32.47 26.46 12.75
N ILE A 203 -31.42 26.09 13.46
CA ILE A 203 -31.21 26.55 14.87
C ILE A 203 -31.14 28.07 14.91
N THR A 204 -30.32 28.69 14.03
CA THR A 204 -30.19 30.14 13.96
C THR A 204 -31.53 30.80 13.67
N ALA A 205 -32.28 30.33 12.67
CA ALA A 205 -33.58 30.90 12.32
C ALA A 205 -34.62 30.75 13.44
N ALA A 206 -34.56 29.65 14.17
CA ALA A 206 -35.46 29.42 15.31
C ALA A 206 -35.15 30.34 16.49
N VAL A 207 -33.89 30.48 16.91
CA VAL A 207 -33.51 31.29 18.06
C VAL A 207 -33.53 32.80 17.79
N THR A 208 -33.47 33.19 16.50
CA THR A 208 -33.60 34.61 16.07
C THR A 208 -35.03 35.02 15.72
N GLY A 209 -36.01 34.11 15.90
CA GLY A 209 -37.43 34.40 15.62
C GLY A 209 -37.80 34.48 14.14
N GLN A 210 -36.92 34.02 13.23
CA GLN A 210 -37.17 33.97 11.80
C GLN A 210 -38.13 32.81 11.42
N ILE A 211 -38.35 31.85 12.30
CA ILE A 211 -39.28 30.77 12.15
C ILE A 211 -40.29 30.87 13.29
N ASP A 212 -41.59 30.99 12.93
CA ASP A 212 -42.68 30.91 13.92
C ASP A 212 -42.94 29.43 14.26
N LEU A 213 -42.59 29.06 15.46
CA LEU A 213 -42.79 27.69 15.98
C LEU A 213 -44.12 27.52 16.74
N ARG A 214 -44.92 28.60 16.88
CA ARG A 214 -46.19 28.60 17.60
C ARG A 214 -47.31 27.93 16.76
N GLY A 215 -47.37 26.65 16.77
CA GLY A 215 -48.42 25.88 16.05
C GLY A 215 -47.97 24.55 15.45
N LYS A 216 -46.74 24.15 15.70
CA LYS A 216 -46.25 22.78 15.40
C LYS A 216 -46.17 21.99 16.70
N GLN A 217 -47.29 21.46 17.15
CA GLN A 217 -47.37 20.32 18.05
C GLN A 217 -47.58 19.07 17.20
#